data_a4a2d3b0842e2fb30fa1054a97bffe5a
#
_entry.id   a4a2d3b0842e2fb30fa1054a97bffe5a
#
_cell.length_a   1.000
_cell.length_b   1.000
_cell.length_c   1.000
_cell.angle_alpha   90.00
_cell.angle_beta   90.00
_cell.angle_gamma   90.00
#
_symmetry.space_group_name_H-M   'P 1'
#
loop_
_entity.id
_entity.type
_entity.pdbx_description
1 polymer ?
#
loop_
_entity_poly.entity_id
_entity_poly.type
_entity_poly.pdbx_seq_one_letter_code
_entity_poly.pdbx_strand_id
1 'polypeptide(L)'
;MLILNGVVHPMDGPVIPRGFVAFEGEKLTAVGPMEALPAGAEGPVLDAEGGHILPGFIDAHCHLGLFGDALGFEADDGNESTDPCTPQLRAVDGVNPLDRGFREAREGGVTTVLTGPGSANPIAGQFLALKTDGRWVDEMVLKAPAAMKFALGENPKSVYNDRKETPVTRMATAALIREHLAKAQEYQDKQAKADGDPDQDMPDYDAKLEALVPVVAGEVAAHFHAHPAACPPPPPPTGPTTSPPPCASAGSSG
;
A
#
# COMPACT_ATOMS: atom_id res chain seq x y z
N MET A 1 9.62 6.37 28.52
CA MET A 1 10.45 5.16 28.27
C MET A 1 11.75 5.60 27.60
N LEU A 2 12.86 4.92 27.95
CA LEU A 2 14.19 5.20 27.41
C LEU A 2 14.76 3.91 26.79
N ILE A 3 15.30 4.00 25.59
CA ILE A 3 16.14 2.97 25.00
C ILE A 3 17.56 3.51 25.00
N LEU A 4 18.48 2.80 25.63
CA LEU A 4 19.85 3.26 25.87
C LEU A 4 20.89 2.36 25.23
N ASN A 5 22.11 2.87 25.04
CA ASN A 5 23.30 2.14 24.62
C ASN A 5 23.16 1.42 23.27
N GLY A 6 22.34 1.91 22.35
CA GLY A 6 22.23 1.32 21.01
C GLY A 6 22.97 2.10 19.94
N VAL A 7 23.17 1.46 18.79
CA VAL A 7 23.54 2.11 17.52
C VAL A 7 22.27 2.68 16.91
N VAL A 8 22.06 3.99 17.00
CA VAL A 8 20.82 4.62 16.55
C VAL A 8 20.91 5.07 15.10
N HIS A 9 19.93 4.67 14.30
CA HIS A 9 19.74 5.06 12.91
C HIS A 9 18.58 6.07 12.82
N PRO A 10 18.82 7.39 12.91
CA PRO A 10 17.73 8.38 12.92
C PRO A 10 17.05 8.56 11.56
N MET A 11 17.68 8.08 10.47
CA MET A 11 17.23 8.11 9.07
C MET A 11 17.21 9.51 8.42
N ASP A 12 17.32 10.57 9.20
CA ASP A 12 17.42 11.98 8.75
C ASP A 12 18.80 12.61 9.03
N GLY A 13 19.74 11.80 9.54
CA GLY A 13 21.08 12.22 9.89
C GLY A 13 22.07 11.05 9.98
N PRO A 14 23.30 11.32 10.42
CA PRO A 14 24.33 10.26 10.56
C PRO A 14 23.96 9.27 11.66
N VAL A 15 24.42 8.03 11.49
CA VAL A 15 24.30 6.98 12.51
C VAL A 15 25.01 7.42 13.79
N ILE A 16 24.36 7.22 14.93
CA ILE A 16 24.88 7.50 16.26
C ILE A 16 25.41 6.19 16.85
N PRO A 17 26.75 6.01 16.95
CA PRO A 17 27.34 4.71 17.32
C PRO A 17 26.99 4.22 18.71
N ARG A 18 26.71 5.13 19.63
CA ARG A 18 26.22 4.87 20.98
C ARG A 18 25.25 5.96 21.38
N GLY A 19 23.98 5.67 21.24
CA GLY A 19 22.93 6.65 21.43
C GLY A 19 21.79 6.18 22.31
N PHE A 20 20.83 7.07 22.47
CA PHE A 20 19.58 6.82 23.16
C PHE A 20 18.40 7.30 22.33
N VAL A 21 17.23 6.72 22.61
CA VAL A 21 15.92 7.18 22.15
C VAL A 21 15.02 7.30 23.36
N ALA A 22 14.42 8.47 23.53
CA ALA A 22 13.48 8.76 24.60
C ALA A 22 12.09 9.04 24.01
N PHE A 23 11.05 8.50 24.64
CA PHE A 23 9.68 8.78 24.27
C PHE A 23 8.73 8.80 25.47
N GLU A 24 7.71 9.63 25.33
CA GLU A 24 6.64 9.79 26.30
C GLU A 24 5.31 9.53 25.56
N GLY A 25 4.58 8.51 26.03
CA GLY A 25 3.43 8.01 25.29
C GLY A 25 3.83 7.55 23.89
N GLU A 26 3.19 8.13 22.87
CA GLU A 26 3.38 7.81 21.46
C GLU A 26 4.39 8.74 20.75
N LYS A 27 5.03 9.65 21.47
CA LYS A 27 5.91 10.66 20.87
C LYS A 27 7.36 10.47 21.27
N LEU A 28 8.24 10.55 20.26
CA LEU A 28 9.68 10.72 20.50
C LEU A 28 9.92 12.10 21.14
N THR A 29 10.61 12.12 22.29
CA THR A 29 10.95 13.35 22.99
C THR A 29 12.40 13.76 22.82
N ALA A 30 13.31 12.78 22.64
CA ALA A 30 14.70 13.06 22.33
C ALA A 30 15.37 11.85 21.66
N VAL A 31 16.32 12.12 20.77
CA VAL A 31 17.23 11.15 20.16
C VAL A 31 18.61 11.79 20.11
N GLY A 32 19.65 11.07 20.52
CA GLY A 32 20.99 11.63 20.51
C GLY A 32 22.06 10.67 21.01
N PRO A 33 23.33 11.12 21.03
CA PRO A 33 24.41 10.38 21.66
C PRO A 33 24.21 10.28 23.17
N MET A 34 24.73 9.23 23.80
CA MET A 34 24.55 8.98 25.24
C MET A 34 24.98 10.15 26.11
N GLU A 35 25.99 10.92 25.67
CA GLU A 35 26.52 12.09 26.38
C GLU A 35 25.51 13.27 26.43
N ALA A 36 24.54 13.26 25.51
CA ALA A 36 23.48 14.27 25.43
C ALA A 36 22.18 13.81 26.13
N LEU A 37 22.18 12.66 26.82
CA LEU A 37 21.01 12.22 27.58
C LEU A 37 20.64 13.26 28.63
N PRO A 38 19.39 13.78 28.65
CA PRO A 38 18.97 14.79 29.60
C PRO A 38 19.13 14.32 31.04
N ALA A 39 19.73 15.18 31.89
CA ALA A 39 19.84 14.90 33.32
C ALA A 39 18.42 14.81 33.93
N GLY A 40 18.13 13.71 34.62
CA GLY A 40 16.81 13.49 35.22
C GLY A 40 15.80 12.84 34.24
N ALA A 41 16.24 12.32 33.10
CA ALA A 41 15.40 11.49 32.26
C ALA A 41 14.98 10.22 33.04
N GLU A 42 13.68 10.12 33.32
CA GLU A 42 13.09 9.06 34.15
C GLU A 42 12.14 8.21 33.31
N GLY A 43 11.90 6.97 33.74
CA GLY A 43 10.94 6.05 33.16
C GLY A 43 11.49 4.64 32.98
N PRO A 44 10.68 3.72 32.42
CA PRO A 44 11.16 2.39 32.06
C PRO A 44 12.35 2.47 31.12
N VAL A 45 13.39 1.68 31.39
CA VAL A 45 14.63 1.62 30.59
C VAL A 45 14.74 0.28 29.90
N LEU A 46 15.05 0.31 28.60
CA LEU A 46 15.51 -0.82 27.81
C LEU A 46 16.97 -0.55 27.43
N ASP A 47 17.89 -1.43 27.87
CA ASP A 47 19.28 -1.39 27.39
C ASP A 47 19.37 -2.17 26.06
N ALA A 48 19.80 -1.50 25.01
CA ALA A 48 19.98 -2.13 23.70
C ALA A 48 21.28 -2.93 23.58
N GLU A 49 22.18 -2.87 24.57
CA GLU A 49 23.42 -3.65 24.63
C GLU A 49 24.27 -3.56 23.35
N GLY A 50 24.30 -2.42 22.70
CA GLY A 50 24.98 -2.19 21.43
C GLY A 50 24.18 -2.65 20.20
N GLY A 51 22.97 -3.13 20.36
CA GLY A 51 22.06 -3.47 19.28
C GLY A 51 21.65 -2.24 18.45
N HIS A 52 21.17 -2.48 17.24
CA HIS A 52 20.71 -1.41 16.35
C HIS A 52 19.30 -0.96 16.71
N ILE A 53 19.10 0.36 16.80
CA ILE A 53 17.81 0.99 17.01
C ILE A 53 17.40 1.69 15.72
N LEU A 54 16.28 1.26 15.13
CA LEU A 54 15.74 1.78 13.89
C LEU A 54 14.28 2.20 14.10
N PRO A 55 13.75 3.15 13.31
CA PRO A 55 12.31 3.31 13.19
C PRO A 55 11.66 2.00 12.71
N GLY A 56 10.41 1.78 13.10
CA GLY A 56 9.65 0.65 12.57
C GLY A 56 9.54 0.71 11.04
N PHE A 57 9.72 -0.43 10.40
CA PHE A 57 9.65 -0.52 8.94
C PHE A 57 8.22 -0.28 8.45
N ILE A 58 8.13 0.30 7.25
CA ILE A 58 6.87 0.51 6.54
C ILE A 58 6.91 -0.36 5.28
N ASP A 59 6.02 -1.36 5.21
CA ASP A 59 5.81 -2.11 3.98
C ASP A 59 4.81 -1.38 3.11
N ALA A 60 5.28 -0.87 1.97
CA ALA A 60 4.48 -0.07 1.06
C ALA A 60 3.59 -0.89 0.12
N HIS A 61 3.65 -2.22 0.15
CA HIS A 61 2.81 -3.08 -0.67
C HIS A 61 2.72 -4.50 -0.11
N CYS A 62 1.62 -4.81 0.53
CA CYS A 62 1.30 -6.17 0.97
C CYS A 62 -0.20 -6.44 0.82
N HIS A 63 -0.61 -7.63 1.30
CA HIS A 63 -2.01 -8.07 1.32
C HIS A 63 -2.39 -8.61 2.69
N LEU A 64 -1.70 -8.18 3.75
CA LEU A 64 -1.95 -8.63 5.12
C LEU A 64 -3.40 -8.42 5.52
N GLY A 65 -3.97 -9.44 6.13
CA GLY A 65 -5.34 -9.47 6.61
C GLY A 65 -6.37 -9.86 5.55
N LEU A 66 -5.98 -10.01 4.26
CA LEU A 66 -6.89 -10.36 3.16
C LEU A 66 -6.70 -11.81 2.63
N PHE A 67 -5.65 -12.50 3.07
CA PHE A 67 -5.38 -13.91 2.77
C PHE A 67 -5.12 -14.63 4.08
N GLY A 68 -6.19 -15.02 4.75
CA GLY A 68 -6.09 -15.65 6.07
C GLY A 68 -5.75 -17.14 6.03
N ASP A 69 -5.52 -17.72 7.21
CA ASP A 69 -5.13 -19.12 7.42
C ASP A 69 -6.34 -20.11 7.45
N ALA A 70 -7.50 -19.77 6.88
CA ALA A 70 -8.65 -20.67 6.83
C ALA A 70 -8.41 -21.85 5.90
N LEU A 71 -9.16 -22.94 6.12
CA LEU A 71 -9.03 -24.17 5.34
C LEU A 71 -9.66 -24.11 3.94
N GLY A 72 -10.42 -23.05 3.64
CA GLY A 72 -11.13 -22.87 2.38
C GLY A 72 -11.05 -21.45 1.87
N PHE A 73 -11.92 -21.10 0.95
CA PHE A 73 -11.98 -19.78 0.33
C PHE A 73 -12.47 -18.67 1.28
N GLU A 74 -13.00 -19.05 2.43
CA GLU A 74 -13.67 -18.14 3.38
C GLU A 74 -12.74 -17.06 3.95
N ALA A 75 -11.43 -17.28 3.88
CA ALA A 75 -10.43 -16.30 4.30
C ALA A 75 -9.65 -15.69 3.11
N ASP A 76 -10.03 -15.99 1.88
CA ASP A 76 -9.44 -15.40 0.68
C ASP A 76 -10.30 -14.24 0.19
N ASP A 77 -10.10 -13.06 0.79
CA ASP A 77 -10.74 -11.81 0.43
C ASP A 77 -9.83 -10.91 -0.43
N GLY A 78 -8.72 -11.45 -0.90
CA GLY A 78 -7.71 -10.69 -1.60
C GLY A 78 -8.07 -10.32 -3.04
N ASN A 79 -8.99 -11.05 -3.71
CA ASN A 79 -9.34 -10.78 -5.10
C ASN A 79 -10.81 -11.04 -5.42
N GLU A 80 -11.55 -9.99 -5.77
CA GLU A 80 -12.88 -10.12 -6.37
C GLU A 80 -12.72 -10.33 -7.89
N SER A 81 -12.74 -11.57 -8.33
CA SER A 81 -12.43 -11.92 -9.72
C SER A 81 -13.66 -12.17 -10.61
N THR A 82 -14.86 -11.78 -10.17
CA THR A 82 -16.12 -11.90 -10.93
C THR A 82 -16.42 -10.67 -11.79
N ASP A 83 -15.73 -9.55 -11.55
CA ASP A 83 -15.80 -8.31 -12.31
C ASP A 83 -14.39 -7.73 -12.48
N PRO A 84 -13.92 -7.42 -13.69
CA PRO A 84 -12.56 -6.93 -13.92
C PRO A 84 -12.29 -5.51 -13.38
N CYS A 85 -13.33 -4.74 -13.06
CA CYS A 85 -13.19 -3.37 -12.59
C CYS A 85 -14.08 -3.11 -11.36
N THR A 86 -13.45 -3.15 -10.19
CA THR A 86 -14.09 -3.07 -8.88
C THR A 86 -13.51 -1.94 -8.00
N PRO A 87 -13.39 -0.70 -8.50
CA PRO A 87 -12.77 0.40 -7.75
C PRO A 87 -13.50 0.77 -6.45
N GLN A 88 -14.79 0.45 -6.34
CA GLN A 88 -15.61 0.70 -5.16
C GLN A 88 -15.31 -0.23 -3.98
N LEU A 89 -14.61 -1.36 -4.20
CA LEU A 89 -14.24 -2.27 -3.12
C LEU A 89 -13.14 -1.65 -2.26
N ARG A 90 -13.33 -1.74 -0.94
CA ARG A 90 -12.43 -1.15 0.04
C ARG A 90 -11.78 -2.25 0.88
N ALA A 91 -10.47 -2.29 0.94
CA ALA A 91 -9.78 -3.30 1.74
C ALA A 91 -10.15 -3.24 3.24
N VAL A 92 -10.55 -2.08 3.75
CA VAL A 92 -10.98 -1.94 5.15
C VAL A 92 -12.18 -2.83 5.50
N ASP A 93 -13.00 -3.17 4.52
CA ASP A 93 -14.18 -4.04 4.73
C ASP A 93 -13.83 -5.53 4.78
N GLY A 94 -12.63 -5.93 4.28
CA GLY A 94 -12.19 -7.32 4.22
C GLY A 94 -11.02 -7.67 5.14
N VAL A 95 -10.29 -6.68 5.66
CA VAL A 95 -9.11 -6.93 6.51
C VAL A 95 -9.51 -7.61 7.83
N ASN A 96 -8.92 -8.77 8.09
CA ASN A 96 -8.99 -9.43 9.39
C ASN A 96 -7.85 -8.93 10.30
N PRO A 97 -8.13 -8.11 11.33
CA PRO A 97 -7.10 -7.56 12.23
C PRO A 97 -6.42 -8.63 13.10
N LEU A 98 -7.01 -9.81 13.21
CA LEU A 98 -6.49 -10.94 13.98
C LEU A 98 -5.65 -11.91 13.15
N ASP A 99 -5.40 -11.61 11.86
CA ASP A 99 -4.51 -12.38 11.02
C ASP A 99 -3.12 -12.49 11.67
N ARG A 100 -2.60 -13.73 11.70
CA ARG A 100 -1.27 -14.04 12.25
C ARG A 100 -0.17 -13.21 11.59
N GLY A 101 -0.31 -12.89 10.32
CA GLY A 101 0.64 -12.10 9.55
C GLY A 101 0.92 -10.72 10.17
N PHE A 102 -0.04 -10.08 10.83
CA PHE A 102 0.19 -8.82 11.53
C PHE A 102 1.17 -8.98 12.72
N ARG A 103 1.03 -10.07 13.48
CA ARG A 103 1.97 -10.37 14.57
C ARG A 103 3.36 -10.66 14.03
N GLU A 104 3.46 -11.51 13.01
CA GLU A 104 4.73 -11.87 12.37
C GLU A 104 5.42 -10.64 11.75
N ALA A 105 4.66 -9.73 11.14
CA ALA A 105 5.18 -8.47 10.63
C ALA A 105 5.80 -7.62 11.76
N ARG A 106 5.11 -7.48 12.91
CA ARG A 106 5.65 -6.77 14.09
C ARG A 106 6.90 -7.41 14.65
N GLU A 107 6.92 -8.74 14.77
CA GLU A 107 8.09 -9.50 15.21
C GLU A 107 9.29 -9.30 14.27
N GLY A 108 9.03 -9.08 12.97
CA GLY A 108 10.00 -8.68 11.95
C GLY A 108 10.34 -7.18 11.94
N GLY A 109 9.75 -6.37 12.82
CA GLY A 109 9.98 -4.92 12.91
C GLY A 109 9.16 -4.08 11.94
N VAL A 110 8.21 -4.66 11.20
CA VAL A 110 7.27 -3.94 10.34
C VAL A 110 6.10 -3.41 11.19
N THR A 111 6.00 -2.10 11.35
CA THR A 111 5.02 -1.44 12.23
C THR A 111 3.87 -0.80 11.47
N THR A 112 4.00 -0.65 10.16
CA THR A 112 3.00 -0.04 9.29
C THR A 112 3.01 -0.75 7.95
N VAL A 113 1.83 -0.99 7.39
CA VAL A 113 1.68 -1.63 6.08
C VAL A 113 0.69 -0.85 5.21
N LEU A 114 0.94 -0.86 3.90
CA LEU A 114 -0.04 -0.51 2.89
C LEU A 114 -0.62 -1.81 2.33
N THR A 115 -1.82 -2.16 2.76
CA THR A 115 -2.50 -3.41 2.40
C THR A 115 -3.74 -3.17 1.54
N GLY A 116 -4.09 -4.13 0.73
CA GLY A 116 -5.24 -4.03 -0.16
C GLY A 116 -5.35 -5.20 -1.13
N PRO A 117 -6.26 -5.12 -2.10
CA PRO A 117 -6.55 -6.23 -3.00
C PRO A 117 -5.34 -6.64 -3.85
N GLY A 118 -5.34 -7.91 -4.23
CA GLY A 118 -4.34 -8.52 -5.11
C GLY A 118 -4.39 -7.98 -6.55
N SER A 119 -3.83 -8.74 -7.47
CA SER A 119 -3.58 -8.27 -8.84
C SER A 119 -4.46 -8.98 -9.89
N ALA A 120 -5.57 -9.59 -9.49
CA ALA A 120 -6.48 -10.28 -10.42
C ALA A 120 -7.16 -9.32 -11.41
N ASN A 121 -7.46 -8.10 -11.00
CA ASN A 121 -8.28 -7.16 -11.75
C ASN A 121 -7.48 -6.01 -12.35
N PRO A 122 -7.82 -5.52 -13.57
CA PRO A 122 -7.33 -4.24 -14.09
C PRO A 122 -7.50 -3.08 -13.10
N ILE A 123 -8.64 -3.01 -12.42
CA ILE A 123 -8.93 -2.09 -11.31
C ILE A 123 -9.49 -2.92 -10.17
N ALA A 124 -8.72 -3.10 -9.10
CA ALA A 124 -9.05 -4.08 -8.07
C ALA A 124 -9.73 -3.49 -6.82
N GLY A 125 -9.50 -2.21 -6.53
CA GLY A 125 -10.09 -1.56 -5.36
C GLY A 125 -9.10 -0.73 -4.55
N GLN A 126 -9.55 -0.32 -3.37
CA GLN A 126 -8.88 0.67 -2.54
C GLN A 126 -7.97 0.01 -1.50
N PHE A 127 -6.71 0.42 -1.50
CA PHE A 127 -5.74 0.12 -0.46
C PHE A 127 -5.94 1.02 0.76
N LEU A 128 -5.50 0.54 1.92
CA LEU A 128 -5.42 1.36 3.14
C LEU A 128 -4.05 1.22 3.79
N ALA A 129 -3.66 2.26 4.54
CA ALA A 129 -2.49 2.22 5.41
C ALA A 129 -2.92 1.86 6.83
N LEU A 130 -2.28 0.86 7.42
CA LEU A 130 -2.58 0.34 8.74
C LEU A 130 -1.33 0.32 9.64
N LYS A 131 -1.52 0.52 10.93
CA LYS A 131 -0.61 -0.03 11.95
C LYS A 131 -0.76 -1.54 12.00
N THR A 132 0.35 -2.23 12.27
CA THR A 132 0.34 -3.69 12.42
C THR A 132 -0.11 -4.15 13.81
N ASP A 133 -0.41 -3.22 14.70
CA ASP A 133 -0.93 -3.45 16.04
C ASP A 133 -2.30 -2.82 16.21
N GLY A 134 -3.21 -3.58 16.82
CA GLY A 134 -4.58 -3.19 17.11
C GLY A 134 -5.47 -4.42 17.21
N ARG A 135 -6.65 -4.24 17.79
CA ARG A 135 -7.63 -5.31 17.94
C ARG A 135 -8.77 -5.20 16.93
N TRP A 136 -9.06 -3.98 16.51
CA TRP A 136 -10.12 -3.65 15.57
C TRP A 136 -9.50 -2.87 14.40
N VAL A 137 -9.98 -3.14 13.19
CA VAL A 137 -9.42 -2.48 11.99
C VAL A 137 -9.45 -0.96 12.10
N ASP A 138 -10.51 -0.39 12.67
CA ASP A 138 -10.65 1.06 12.84
C ASP A 138 -9.56 1.69 13.72
N GLU A 139 -9.06 0.94 14.72
CA GLU A 139 -7.94 1.38 15.58
C GLU A 139 -6.61 1.36 14.85
N MET A 140 -6.48 0.52 13.82
CA MET A 140 -5.27 0.33 13.05
C MET A 140 -5.16 1.30 11.87
N VAL A 141 -6.27 1.83 11.35
CA VAL A 141 -6.30 2.67 10.16
C VAL A 141 -5.56 3.98 10.36
N LEU A 142 -4.58 4.24 9.48
CA LEU A 142 -3.90 5.53 9.37
C LEU A 142 -4.47 6.37 8.22
N LYS A 143 -4.81 5.72 7.10
CA LYS A 143 -5.40 6.35 5.93
C LYS A 143 -6.21 5.35 5.10
N ALA A 144 -7.45 5.71 4.77
CA ALA A 144 -8.31 4.96 3.86
C ALA A 144 -9.20 5.94 3.06
N PRO A 145 -9.21 5.90 1.71
CA PRO A 145 -8.29 5.14 0.86
C PRO A 145 -6.86 5.73 0.87
N ALA A 146 -5.85 4.87 0.82
CA ALA A 146 -4.47 5.30 0.70
C ALA A 146 -3.98 5.25 -0.76
N ALA A 147 -4.46 4.28 -1.53
CA ALA A 147 -4.21 4.15 -2.95
C ALA A 147 -5.34 3.38 -3.64
N MET A 148 -5.45 3.51 -4.97
CA MET A 148 -6.28 2.66 -5.83
C MET A 148 -5.41 1.65 -6.52
N LYS A 149 -5.76 0.36 -6.41
CA LYS A 149 -5.01 -0.74 -7.03
C LYS A 149 -5.39 -0.93 -8.48
N PHE A 150 -4.36 -0.96 -9.31
CA PHE A 150 -4.41 -1.37 -10.71
C PHE A 150 -3.47 -2.55 -10.95
N ALA A 151 -3.79 -3.40 -11.91
CA ALA A 151 -2.89 -4.44 -12.35
C ALA A 151 -2.80 -4.53 -13.88
N LEU A 152 -1.58 -4.74 -14.36
CA LEU A 152 -1.22 -4.85 -15.76
C LEU A 152 -0.57 -6.22 -16.03
N GLY A 153 -0.42 -6.53 -17.32
CA GLY A 153 0.36 -7.68 -17.74
C GLY A 153 -0.37 -9.00 -17.64
N GLU A 154 0.26 -10.01 -17.03
CA GLU A 154 -0.23 -11.38 -17.12
C GLU A 154 -1.30 -11.72 -16.08
N ASN A 155 -1.26 -11.13 -14.88
CA ASN A 155 -2.17 -11.52 -13.82
C ASN A 155 -3.64 -11.35 -14.23
N PRO A 156 -4.13 -10.17 -14.66
CA PRO A 156 -5.51 -10.05 -15.13
C PRO A 156 -5.81 -10.96 -16.34
N LYS A 157 -4.84 -11.11 -17.25
CA LYS A 157 -5.02 -11.99 -18.41
C LYS A 157 -5.25 -13.44 -18.01
N SER A 158 -4.45 -13.98 -17.08
CA SER A 158 -4.55 -15.37 -16.64
C SER A 158 -5.88 -15.62 -15.97
N VAL A 159 -6.24 -14.79 -14.98
CA VAL A 159 -7.49 -14.94 -14.22
C VAL A 159 -8.71 -14.94 -15.13
N TYR A 160 -8.83 -13.98 -16.05
CA TYR A 160 -9.99 -13.86 -16.91
C TYR A 160 -9.95 -14.80 -18.12
N ASN A 161 -8.77 -15.22 -18.60
CA ASN A 161 -8.66 -16.27 -19.60
C ASN A 161 -9.17 -17.61 -19.09
N ASP A 162 -8.90 -17.97 -17.85
CA ASP A 162 -9.37 -19.21 -17.23
C ASP A 162 -10.91 -19.23 -17.12
N ARG A 163 -11.51 -18.06 -16.93
CA ARG A 163 -12.96 -17.85 -16.90
C ARG A 163 -13.61 -17.70 -18.27
N LYS A 164 -12.82 -17.55 -19.35
CA LYS A 164 -13.30 -17.22 -20.71
C LYS A 164 -13.99 -15.86 -20.79
N GLU A 165 -13.53 -14.91 -20.01
CA GLU A 165 -14.05 -13.55 -19.88
C GLU A 165 -12.97 -12.50 -20.21
N THR A 166 -13.37 -11.24 -20.37
CA THR A 166 -12.45 -10.13 -20.59
C THR A 166 -11.83 -9.66 -19.26
N PRO A 167 -10.51 -9.27 -19.20
CA PRO A 167 -9.56 -9.16 -20.31
C PRO A 167 -8.70 -10.42 -20.51
N VAL A 168 -8.50 -10.85 -21.75
CA VAL A 168 -7.54 -11.92 -22.09
C VAL A 168 -6.30 -11.38 -22.83
N THR A 169 -6.21 -10.08 -23.02
CA THR A 169 -5.07 -9.41 -23.67
C THR A 169 -4.63 -8.16 -22.90
N ARG A 170 -3.35 -7.77 -23.05
CA ARG A 170 -2.86 -6.50 -22.51
C ARG A 170 -3.60 -5.29 -23.08
N MET A 171 -4.04 -5.38 -24.35
CA MET A 171 -4.85 -4.34 -24.99
C MET A 171 -6.19 -4.16 -24.28
N ALA A 172 -6.89 -5.26 -23.95
CA ALA A 172 -8.15 -5.23 -23.22
C ALA A 172 -7.97 -4.69 -21.80
N THR A 173 -6.93 -5.14 -21.08
CA THR A 173 -6.59 -4.60 -19.75
C THR A 173 -6.41 -3.08 -19.78
N ALA A 174 -5.61 -2.58 -20.72
CA ALA A 174 -5.37 -1.14 -20.85
C ALA A 174 -6.63 -0.36 -21.31
N ALA A 175 -7.45 -0.96 -22.16
CA ALA A 175 -8.70 -0.35 -22.63
C ALA A 175 -9.70 -0.17 -21.46
N LEU A 176 -9.89 -1.22 -20.65
CA LEU A 176 -10.76 -1.17 -19.46
C LEU A 176 -10.33 -0.06 -18.49
N ILE A 177 -9.03 0.01 -18.17
CA ILE A 177 -8.50 1.06 -17.27
C ILE A 177 -8.79 2.45 -17.85
N ARG A 178 -8.45 2.70 -19.12
CA ARG A 178 -8.67 4.00 -19.77
C ARG A 178 -10.15 4.37 -19.82
N GLU A 179 -11.02 3.41 -20.14
CA GLU A 179 -12.46 3.64 -20.20
C GLU A 179 -13.02 4.09 -18.85
N HIS A 180 -12.66 3.39 -17.77
CA HIS A 180 -13.14 3.74 -16.43
C HIS A 180 -12.60 5.08 -15.94
N LEU A 181 -11.32 5.37 -16.19
CA LEU A 181 -10.76 6.68 -15.84
C LEU A 181 -11.38 7.82 -16.64
N ALA A 182 -11.65 7.62 -17.95
CA ALA A 182 -12.34 8.62 -18.76
C ALA A 182 -13.77 8.87 -18.26
N LYS A 183 -14.51 7.79 -17.95
CA LYS A 183 -15.86 7.91 -17.36
C LYS A 183 -15.84 8.63 -16.00
N ALA A 184 -14.86 8.35 -15.17
CA ALA A 184 -14.71 9.03 -13.88
C ALA A 184 -14.42 10.53 -14.05
N GLN A 185 -13.60 10.90 -15.04
CA GLN A 185 -13.34 12.30 -15.38
C GLN A 185 -14.62 13.00 -15.86
N GLU A 186 -15.38 12.38 -16.76
CA GLU A 186 -16.67 12.92 -17.23
C GLU A 186 -17.68 13.04 -16.08
N TYR A 187 -17.68 12.09 -15.15
CA TYR A 187 -18.55 12.10 -13.99
C TYR A 187 -18.19 13.26 -13.05
N GLN A 188 -16.90 13.45 -12.76
CA GLN A 188 -16.38 14.58 -11.98
C GLN A 188 -16.73 15.93 -12.63
N ASP A 189 -16.58 16.04 -13.95
CA ASP A 189 -16.92 17.28 -14.69
C ASP A 189 -18.41 17.60 -14.62
N LYS A 190 -19.28 16.57 -14.61
CA LYS A 190 -20.74 16.75 -14.43
C LYS A 190 -21.09 17.19 -13.01
N GLN A 191 -20.47 16.56 -11.99
CA GLN A 191 -20.64 16.99 -10.59
C GLN A 191 -20.26 18.46 -10.41
N ALA A 192 -19.06 18.84 -10.90
CA ALA A 192 -18.58 20.22 -10.79
C ALA A 192 -19.48 21.24 -11.51
N LYS A 193 -20.09 20.87 -12.64
CA LYS A 193 -21.05 21.74 -13.34
C LYS A 193 -22.35 21.91 -12.56
N ALA A 194 -22.87 20.81 -12.01
CA ALA A 194 -24.10 20.84 -11.21
C ALA A 194 -23.92 21.63 -9.89
N ASP A 195 -22.76 21.50 -9.24
CA ASP A 195 -22.43 22.30 -8.05
C ASP A 195 -22.33 23.81 -8.34
N GLY A 196 -21.92 24.17 -9.55
CA GLY A 196 -21.76 25.56 -9.98
C GLY A 196 -23.01 26.20 -10.61
N ASP A 197 -24.05 25.44 -10.96
CA ASP A 197 -25.23 25.87 -11.67
C ASP A 197 -26.50 25.17 -11.13
N PRO A 198 -27.38 25.87 -10.41
CA PRO A 198 -28.58 25.29 -9.82
C PRO A 198 -29.64 24.80 -10.85
N ASP A 199 -29.47 25.14 -12.13
CA ASP A 199 -30.33 24.65 -13.22
C ASP A 199 -29.80 23.32 -13.83
N GLN A 200 -28.66 22.81 -13.34
CA GLN A 200 -28.06 21.53 -13.75
C GLN A 200 -28.40 20.43 -12.74
N ASP A 201 -28.84 19.29 -13.24
CA ASP A 201 -29.04 18.10 -12.41
C ASP A 201 -27.74 17.42 -12.07
N MET A 202 -27.59 16.97 -10.80
CA MET A 202 -26.49 16.09 -10.39
C MET A 202 -26.56 14.78 -11.18
N PRO A 203 -25.40 14.21 -11.59
CA PRO A 203 -25.40 12.89 -12.20
C PRO A 203 -25.89 11.83 -11.22
N ASP A 204 -26.53 10.78 -11.73
CA ASP A 204 -26.89 9.61 -10.93
C ASP A 204 -25.65 9.04 -10.23
N TYR A 205 -25.84 8.64 -8.97
CA TYR A 205 -24.75 8.06 -8.19
C TYR A 205 -24.25 6.73 -8.79
N ASP A 206 -22.97 6.68 -9.10
CA ASP A 206 -22.24 5.48 -9.54
C ASP A 206 -21.07 5.21 -8.60
N ALA A 207 -21.17 4.16 -7.79
CA ALA A 207 -20.16 3.83 -6.78
C ALA A 207 -18.77 3.55 -7.37
N LYS A 208 -18.69 3.03 -8.60
CA LYS A 208 -17.41 2.77 -9.28
C LYS A 208 -16.75 4.07 -9.73
N LEU A 209 -17.53 4.96 -10.31
CA LEU A 209 -17.02 6.25 -10.77
C LEU A 209 -16.68 7.14 -9.59
N GLU A 210 -17.53 7.17 -8.55
CA GLU A 210 -17.26 7.92 -7.32
C GLU A 210 -15.94 7.52 -6.67
N ALA A 211 -15.63 6.21 -6.62
CA ALA A 211 -14.37 5.71 -6.07
C ALA A 211 -13.15 6.10 -6.92
N LEU A 212 -13.31 6.40 -8.20
CA LEU A 212 -12.24 6.81 -9.10
C LEU A 212 -12.05 8.34 -9.18
N VAL A 213 -13.02 9.15 -8.78
CA VAL A 213 -12.92 10.62 -8.77
C VAL A 213 -11.67 11.10 -8.03
N PRO A 214 -11.37 10.66 -6.79
CA PRO A 214 -10.16 11.09 -6.10
C PRO A 214 -8.85 10.68 -6.80
N VAL A 215 -8.89 9.61 -7.63
CA VAL A 215 -7.72 9.18 -8.42
C VAL A 215 -7.48 10.12 -9.60
N VAL A 216 -8.52 10.46 -10.35
CA VAL A 216 -8.41 11.40 -11.50
C VAL A 216 -8.14 12.83 -11.02
N ALA A 217 -8.60 13.20 -9.83
CA ALA A 217 -8.26 14.47 -9.16
C ALA A 217 -6.80 14.52 -8.65
N GLY A 218 -6.11 13.37 -8.59
CA GLY A 218 -4.73 13.30 -8.08
C GLY A 218 -4.64 13.31 -6.54
N GLU A 219 -5.74 13.11 -5.83
CA GLU A 219 -5.81 13.08 -4.36
C GLU A 219 -5.47 11.70 -3.79
N VAL A 220 -5.79 10.64 -4.54
CA VAL A 220 -5.49 9.24 -4.21
C VAL A 220 -4.50 8.69 -5.21
N ALA A 221 -3.42 8.07 -4.71
CA ALA A 221 -2.36 7.51 -5.54
C ALA A 221 -2.88 6.32 -6.38
N ALA A 222 -2.46 6.24 -7.64
CA ALA A 222 -2.66 5.05 -8.48
C ALA A 222 -1.49 4.08 -8.26
N HIS A 223 -1.79 2.91 -7.69
CA HIS A 223 -0.81 1.86 -7.36
C HIS A 223 -0.87 0.75 -8.41
N PHE A 224 0.11 0.72 -9.30
CA PHE A 224 0.17 -0.23 -10.41
C PHE A 224 1.04 -1.44 -10.09
N HIS A 225 0.46 -2.63 -10.15
CA HIS A 225 1.20 -3.88 -10.28
C HIS A 225 1.53 -4.15 -11.74
N ALA A 226 2.79 -4.48 -12.04
CA ALA A 226 3.22 -4.88 -13.37
C ALA A 226 4.18 -6.07 -13.26
N HIS A 227 3.83 -7.20 -13.87
CA HIS A 227 4.71 -8.35 -13.93
C HIS A 227 5.81 -8.15 -15.00
N PRO A 228 7.05 -8.65 -14.80
CA PRO A 228 8.15 -8.53 -15.79
C PRO A 228 7.81 -8.99 -17.20
N ALA A 229 6.90 -9.96 -17.36
CA ALA A 229 6.39 -10.37 -18.66
C ALA A 229 5.61 -9.27 -19.41
N ALA A 230 5.25 -8.19 -18.73
CA ALA A 230 4.67 -7.00 -19.35
C ALA A 230 5.72 -6.07 -19.98
N CYS A 231 7.00 -6.28 -19.63
CA CYS A 231 8.13 -5.55 -20.18
C CYS A 231 8.89 -6.49 -21.12
N PRO A 232 9.22 -6.09 -22.36
CA PRO A 232 10.09 -6.91 -23.20
C PRO A 232 11.41 -7.11 -22.45
N PRO A 233 12.07 -8.29 -22.57
CA PRO A 233 13.39 -8.48 -21.99
C PRO A 233 14.32 -7.38 -22.51
N PRO A 234 15.22 -6.84 -21.69
CA PRO A 234 16.20 -5.89 -22.15
C PRO A 234 17.00 -6.53 -23.30
N PRO A 235 17.36 -5.77 -24.33
CA PRO A 235 18.24 -6.29 -25.37
C PRO A 235 19.53 -6.82 -24.72
N PRO A 236 20.15 -7.89 -25.24
CA PRO A 236 21.39 -8.40 -24.70
C PRO A 236 22.43 -7.26 -24.63
N PRO A 237 23.26 -7.20 -23.61
CA PRO A 237 24.19 -6.12 -23.43
C PRO A 237 25.14 -6.03 -24.63
N THR A 238 25.02 -4.97 -25.39
CA THR A 238 25.90 -4.62 -26.51
C THR A 238 27.04 -3.74 -25.97
N GLY A 239 27.96 -4.29 -25.21
CA GLY A 239 29.12 -3.56 -24.66
C GLY A 239 28.94 -3.05 -23.22
N PRO A 240 29.97 -2.47 -22.61
CA PRO A 240 29.94 -2.03 -21.22
C PRO A 240 29.09 -0.79 -21.05
N THR A 241 27.82 -0.94 -20.72
CA THR A 241 26.96 0.16 -20.33
C THR A 241 26.71 0.14 -18.83
N THR A 242 27.05 1.23 -18.18
CA THR A 242 26.93 1.47 -16.74
C THR A 242 25.52 1.93 -16.30
N SER A 243 24.53 1.83 -17.16
CA SER A 243 23.16 2.26 -16.87
C SER A 243 22.23 1.05 -16.68
N PRO A 244 21.48 0.95 -15.58
CA PRO A 244 20.49 -0.10 -15.40
C PRO A 244 19.36 0.05 -16.45
N PRO A 245 18.76 -1.05 -16.92
CA PRO A 245 17.65 -0.99 -17.86
C PRO A 245 16.43 -0.30 -17.23
N PRO A 246 15.62 0.41 -18.01
CA PRO A 246 14.51 1.24 -17.48
C PRO A 246 13.37 0.48 -16.78
N CYS A 247 13.42 -0.84 -16.73
CA CYS A 247 12.41 -1.68 -16.06
C CYS A 247 12.91 -2.36 -14.76
N ALA A 248 14.08 -1.97 -14.24
CA ALA A 248 14.73 -2.66 -13.11
C ALA A 248 14.20 -2.26 -11.72
N SER A 249 13.16 -1.44 -11.61
CA SER A 249 12.64 -0.94 -10.32
C SER A 249 11.38 -1.65 -9.80
N ALA A 250 10.88 -2.68 -10.47
CA ALA A 250 9.81 -3.50 -9.91
C ALA A 250 10.45 -4.65 -9.12
N GLY A 251 10.62 -4.44 -7.82
CA GLY A 251 11.12 -5.45 -6.90
C GLY A 251 10.31 -6.74 -6.99
N SER A 252 11.00 -7.84 -7.25
CA SER A 252 10.46 -9.17 -7.14
C SER A 252 10.25 -9.51 -5.68
N SER A 253 9.03 -9.60 -5.23
CA SER A 253 8.68 -10.40 -4.07
C SER A 253 7.72 -11.48 -4.56
N GLY A 254 8.19 -12.69 -4.50
CA GLY A 254 7.44 -13.91 -4.71
C GLY A 254 6.40 -14.15 -3.63
#